data_94e233a157ff7edd3c8303293198bb2d
#
_entry.id   94e233a157ff7edd3c8303293198bb2d
#
_cell.length_a   1.000
_cell.length_b   1.000
_cell.length_c   1.000
_cell.angle_alpha   90.00
_cell.angle_beta   90.00
_cell.angle_gamma   90.00
#
_symmetry.space_group_name_H-M   'P 1'
#
loop_
_entity.id
_entity.type
_entity.pdbx_description
1 polymer ?
#
loop_
_entity_poly.entity_id
_entity_poly.type
_entity_poly.pdbx_seq_one_letter_code
_entity_poly.pdbx_strand_id
1 'polypeptide(L)'
;MVPGSGDGGERVDSTARLPSQVARPVPLTKQHQSRPRSRSRPPALISNEPRPWTSLFKAPIGSPDLSLEFFAPEVQAEKKIAVYEIDDSAELIETWSMAIVGYVVGLKISFFPLSSFIKTRWGTSAFDLHMLENGFFVCKLYSEEDLQRVLEGFWTIRGHPMILRRWSPDVRLELDSLQSIPLWVSFQGLPLHLWSRRFIAKLCSTLGQPLYIDKTTAAQTRLTFARACVLVSSDEDLPNEVFYHDLEGNTRKVHVSYSWKPQRCKSCLSFGHANGACQQTPKPINKIYRPRQMPQQQGEPPLMVVEPVVTQTSEHFDSQG
;
A
#
# COMPACT_ATOMS: atom_id res chain seq x y z
N MET A 1 -68.93 26.82 -6.59
CA MET A 1 -69.89 25.73 -6.28
C MET A 1 -69.12 24.67 -5.52
N VAL A 2 -69.37 24.59 -4.25
CA VAL A 2 -69.15 23.48 -3.34
C VAL A 2 -70.48 22.73 -3.32
N PRO A 3 -70.67 21.47 -2.94
CA PRO A 3 -70.08 20.67 -1.84
C PRO A 3 -69.81 19.21 -2.24
N GLY A 4 -69.30 18.30 -1.41
CA GLY A 4 -69.41 17.97 -0.02
C GLY A 4 -68.85 16.57 0.19
N SER A 5 -68.28 16.34 1.36
CA SER A 5 -68.76 15.51 2.50
C SER A 5 -68.60 13.98 2.38
N GLY A 6 -68.02 13.44 3.44
CA GLY A 6 -68.25 12.16 4.06
C GLY A 6 -66.97 11.41 4.36
N ASP A 7 -66.36 11.41 5.52
CA ASP A 7 -66.71 10.88 6.86
C ASP A 7 -66.47 9.36 6.95
N GLY A 8 -65.84 8.94 8.05
CA GLY A 8 -65.71 7.55 8.44
C GLY A 8 -64.32 7.16 8.93
N GLY A 9 -64.05 7.52 10.12
CA GLY A 9 -63.23 7.06 11.15
C GLY A 9 -63.40 5.61 11.54
N GLU A 10 -62.32 4.99 11.95
CA GLU A 10 -62.37 4.02 13.03
C GLU A 10 -60.99 3.78 13.60
N ARG A 11 -60.83 4.26 14.82
CA ARG A 11 -59.74 3.84 15.71
C ARG A 11 -60.13 2.50 16.29
N VAL A 12 -59.24 1.53 16.26
CA VAL A 12 -59.30 0.38 17.16
C VAL A 12 -58.00 0.26 17.91
N ASP A 13 -58.11 0.65 19.16
CA ASP A 13 -57.15 0.42 20.23
C ASP A 13 -57.35 -1.02 20.71
N SER A 14 -56.31 -1.81 20.85
CA SER A 14 -56.36 -3.09 21.55
C SER A 14 -54.97 -3.45 22.11
N THR A 15 -54.81 -2.97 23.33
CA THR A 15 -53.87 -3.50 24.31
C THR A 15 -54.29 -4.92 24.72
N ALA A 16 -53.49 -5.92 24.46
CA ALA A 16 -53.59 -7.23 25.07
C ALA A 16 -52.30 -7.59 25.79
N ARG A 17 -52.38 -7.62 27.12
CA ARG A 17 -51.35 -8.07 28.05
C ARG A 17 -51.21 -9.60 27.98
N LEU A 18 -49.98 -10.07 27.97
CA LEU A 18 -49.58 -11.44 28.23
C LEU A 18 -49.70 -11.78 29.72
N PRO A 19 -50.19 -12.97 30.10
CA PRO A 19 -50.03 -13.48 31.44
C PRO A 19 -48.79 -14.38 31.53
N SER A 20 -47.89 -14.01 32.47
CA SER A 20 -46.82 -14.82 32.96
C SER A 20 -47.36 -16.07 33.64
N GLN A 21 -46.96 -17.28 33.17
CA GLN A 21 -47.08 -18.48 33.97
C GLN A 21 -45.70 -18.94 34.40
N VAL A 22 -45.47 -18.80 35.70
CA VAL A 22 -44.36 -19.38 36.44
C VAL A 22 -44.66 -20.84 36.68
N ALA A 23 -43.94 -21.72 36.05
CA ALA A 23 -43.96 -23.14 36.34
C ALA A 23 -43.08 -23.49 37.57
N ARG A 24 -43.67 -24.07 38.59
CA ARG A 24 -42.99 -24.57 39.79
C ARG A 24 -42.21 -25.85 39.42
N PRO A 25 -41.00 -26.10 40.01
CA PRO A 25 -40.27 -27.33 39.82
C PRO A 25 -40.84 -28.49 40.64
N VAL A 26 -40.97 -29.65 39.97
CA VAL A 26 -41.36 -30.94 40.56
C VAL A 26 -40.10 -31.57 41.18
N PRO A 27 -40.17 -32.18 42.40
CA PRO A 27 -39.00 -32.81 43.01
C PRO A 27 -38.70 -34.16 42.36
N LEU A 28 -37.48 -34.32 41.91
CA LEU A 28 -36.93 -35.57 41.38
C LEU A 28 -36.66 -36.57 42.52
N THR A 29 -37.39 -37.65 42.53
CA THR A 29 -37.21 -38.82 43.36
C THR A 29 -35.87 -39.50 42.93
N LYS A 30 -34.94 -39.63 43.89
CA LYS A 30 -33.67 -40.35 43.70
C LYS A 30 -33.94 -41.86 43.60
N GLN A 31 -33.91 -42.42 42.42
CA GLN A 31 -33.76 -43.85 42.26
C GLN A 31 -32.28 -44.24 42.39
N HIS A 32 -32.04 -45.06 43.41
CA HIS A 32 -30.70 -45.65 43.66
C HIS A 32 -30.52 -46.80 42.67
N GLN A 33 -29.82 -46.54 41.53
CA GLN A 33 -29.35 -47.59 40.66
C GLN A 33 -27.93 -48.01 41.10
N SER A 34 -27.83 -49.25 41.56
CA SER A 34 -26.59 -49.92 41.87
C SER A 34 -25.71 -50.06 40.62
N ARG A 35 -24.56 -49.46 40.63
CA ARG A 35 -23.53 -49.58 39.57
C ARG A 35 -23.00 -51.05 39.57
N PRO A 36 -22.89 -51.71 38.38
CA PRO A 36 -22.16 -52.96 38.27
C PRO A 36 -20.68 -52.70 38.48
N ARG A 37 -20.05 -53.52 39.29
CA ARG A 37 -18.60 -53.57 39.54
C ARG A 37 -17.87 -53.70 38.18
N SER A 38 -17.12 -52.70 37.76
CA SER A 38 -16.22 -52.81 36.63
C SER A 38 -15.11 -53.83 36.93
N ARG A 39 -15.03 -54.85 36.09
CA ARG A 39 -13.88 -55.78 36.09
C ARG A 39 -12.63 -54.98 35.83
N SER A 40 -11.68 -55.02 36.75
CA SER A 40 -10.35 -54.44 36.60
C SER A 40 -9.68 -55.01 35.37
N ARG A 41 -9.44 -54.16 34.38
CA ARG A 41 -8.60 -54.44 33.21
C ARG A 41 -7.16 -54.66 33.73
N PRO A 42 -6.44 -55.67 33.29
CA PRO A 42 -5.04 -55.85 33.70
C PRO A 42 -4.24 -54.63 33.26
N PRO A 43 -3.24 -54.18 34.02
CA PRO A 43 -2.41 -53.04 33.64
C PRO A 43 -1.73 -53.36 32.30
N ALA A 44 -1.96 -52.49 31.29
CA ALA A 44 -1.23 -52.56 30.06
C ALA A 44 0.27 -52.39 30.38
N LEU A 45 1.08 -53.38 29.97
CA LEU A 45 2.53 -53.28 30.01
C LEU A 45 2.95 -51.96 29.31
N ILE A 46 3.30 -50.98 30.10
CA ILE A 46 3.90 -49.74 29.61
C ILE A 46 5.29 -50.15 29.13
N SER A 47 5.46 -50.32 27.84
CA SER A 47 6.77 -50.45 27.23
C SER A 47 7.53 -49.12 27.49
N ASN A 48 8.54 -49.21 28.34
CA ASN A 48 9.40 -48.07 28.75
C ASN A 48 10.48 -47.80 27.70
N GLU A 49 10.14 -47.95 26.41
CA GLU A 49 11.02 -47.45 25.36
C GLU A 49 10.88 -45.95 25.26
N PRO A 50 11.98 -45.20 25.35
CA PRO A 50 11.95 -43.75 25.21
C PRO A 50 11.46 -43.42 23.80
N ARG A 51 10.21 -42.96 23.68
CA ARG A 51 9.69 -42.45 22.41
C ARG A 51 10.53 -41.25 22.00
N PRO A 52 11.09 -41.26 20.79
CA PRO A 52 11.84 -40.10 20.34
C PRO A 52 10.91 -38.86 20.39
N TRP A 53 11.41 -37.76 20.93
CA TRP A 53 10.65 -36.52 21.09
C TRP A 53 9.99 -36.05 19.79
N THR A 54 10.53 -36.43 18.63
CA THR A 54 9.96 -36.18 17.29
C THR A 54 8.58 -36.81 17.08
N SER A 55 8.20 -37.86 17.87
CA SER A 55 6.86 -38.45 17.80
C SER A 55 5.75 -37.51 18.33
N LEU A 56 6.13 -36.44 19.06
CA LEU A 56 5.20 -35.43 19.56
C LEU A 56 4.71 -34.48 18.45
N PHE A 57 5.42 -34.39 17.31
CA PHE A 57 5.10 -33.54 16.18
C PHE A 57 4.36 -34.23 15.05
N LYS A 58 3.86 -35.45 15.30
CA LYS A 58 2.94 -36.10 14.34
C LYS A 58 1.64 -35.28 14.30
N ALA A 59 1.25 -34.86 13.10
CA ALA A 59 -0.02 -34.20 12.89
C ALA A 59 -1.18 -34.98 13.51
N PRO A 60 -2.19 -34.30 14.12
CA PRO A 60 -3.37 -34.98 14.65
C PRO A 60 -4.05 -35.79 13.54
N ILE A 61 -4.52 -36.99 13.87
CA ILE A 61 -5.30 -37.83 12.96
C ILE A 61 -6.55 -37.03 12.53
N GLY A 62 -6.70 -36.77 11.23
CA GLY A 62 -7.80 -35.97 10.65
C GLY A 62 -7.47 -34.53 10.26
N SER A 63 -6.23 -34.03 10.51
CA SER A 63 -5.75 -32.80 9.91
C SER A 63 -5.39 -33.06 8.44
N PRO A 64 -5.57 -32.07 7.52
CA PRO A 64 -4.99 -32.17 6.19
C PRO A 64 -3.49 -32.44 6.35
N ASP A 65 -2.93 -33.25 5.46
CA ASP A 65 -1.52 -33.61 5.53
C ASP A 65 -0.66 -32.34 5.38
N LEU A 66 -0.15 -31.85 6.52
CA LEU A 66 0.73 -30.69 6.60
C LEU A 66 2.20 -31.10 6.66
N SER A 67 2.50 -32.36 6.35
CA SER A 67 3.86 -32.87 6.32
C SER A 67 4.61 -32.30 5.13
N LEU A 68 5.88 -31.93 5.34
CA LEU A 68 6.79 -31.54 4.29
C LEU A 68 7.75 -32.68 3.98
N GLU A 69 7.96 -32.94 2.72
CA GLU A 69 8.97 -33.87 2.23
C GLU A 69 10.36 -33.24 2.36
N PHE A 70 11.37 -34.05 2.63
CA PHE A 70 12.75 -33.62 2.71
C PHE A 70 13.44 -33.76 1.37
N PHE A 71 13.88 -32.62 0.80
CA PHE A 71 14.73 -32.55 -0.39
C PHE A 71 16.16 -32.19 0.03
N ALA A 72 17.14 -32.94 -0.45
CA ALA A 72 18.53 -32.68 -0.16
C ALA A 72 18.99 -31.41 -0.90
N PRO A 73 19.50 -30.38 -0.21
CA PRO A 73 19.98 -29.17 -0.87
C PRO A 73 21.27 -29.44 -1.64
N GLU A 74 21.49 -28.70 -2.73
CA GLU A 74 22.80 -28.63 -3.37
C GLU A 74 23.82 -27.89 -2.47
N VAL A 75 25.08 -28.31 -2.52
CA VAL A 75 26.16 -27.64 -1.79
C VAL A 75 27.11 -26.97 -2.78
N GLN A 76 27.13 -25.64 -2.77
CA GLN A 76 28.06 -24.83 -3.59
C GLN A 76 28.85 -23.89 -2.68
N ALA A 77 30.16 -23.93 -2.74
CA ALA A 77 31.06 -23.09 -1.94
C ALA A 77 30.66 -23.06 -0.45
N GLU A 78 30.43 -24.24 0.15
CA GLU A 78 30.02 -24.47 1.56
C GLU A 78 28.61 -23.92 1.92
N LYS A 79 27.87 -23.40 0.96
CA LYS A 79 26.46 -22.96 1.16
C LYS A 79 25.51 -24.02 0.68
N LYS A 80 24.48 -24.29 1.49
CA LYS A 80 23.35 -25.14 1.12
C LYS A 80 22.37 -24.31 0.30
N ILE A 81 22.06 -24.75 -0.90
CA ILE A 81 21.20 -24.06 -1.87
C ILE A 81 20.00 -24.94 -2.17
N ALA A 82 18.79 -24.38 -2.04
CA ALA A 82 17.58 -25.01 -2.54
C ALA A 82 17.47 -24.74 -4.02
N VAL A 83 17.28 -25.78 -4.82
CA VAL A 83 17.08 -25.66 -6.26
C VAL A 83 15.59 -25.54 -6.53
N TYR A 84 15.21 -24.52 -7.32
CA TYR A 84 13.84 -24.29 -7.75
C TYR A 84 13.64 -24.92 -9.13
N GLU A 85 12.62 -25.74 -9.25
CA GLU A 85 12.20 -26.34 -10.51
C GLU A 85 10.83 -25.78 -10.95
N ILE A 86 10.54 -25.82 -12.26
CA ILE A 86 9.29 -25.24 -12.80
C ILE A 86 8.07 -25.91 -12.19
N ASP A 87 8.16 -27.22 -11.96
CA ASP A 87 7.06 -28.02 -11.41
C ASP A 87 6.72 -27.64 -9.94
N ASP A 88 7.68 -27.09 -9.20
CA ASP A 88 7.46 -26.64 -7.82
C ASP A 88 6.42 -25.54 -7.68
N SER A 89 6.16 -24.79 -8.76
CA SER A 89 5.28 -23.61 -8.72
C SER A 89 4.18 -23.59 -9.76
N ALA A 90 4.12 -24.56 -10.67
CA ALA A 90 3.18 -24.54 -11.79
C ALA A 90 1.72 -24.38 -11.33
N GLU A 91 1.30 -25.13 -10.33
CA GLU A 91 -0.06 -25.06 -9.77
C GLU A 91 -0.35 -23.68 -9.14
N LEU A 92 0.63 -23.11 -8.42
CA LEU A 92 0.49 -21.80 -7.79
C LEU A 92 0.48 -20.68 -8.82
N ILE A 93 1.27 -20.78 -9.89
CA ILE A 93 1.25 -19.83 -11.01
C ILE A 93 -0.13 -19.81 -11.66
N GLU A 94 -0.72 -20.97 -11.92
CA GLU A 94 -2.07 -21.08 -12.45
C GLU A 94 -3.10 -20.48 -11.47
N THR A 95 -2.98 -20.81 -10.20
CA THR A 95 -3.87 -20.30 -9.13
C THR A 95 -3.89 -18.78 -9.07
N TRP A 96 -2.74 -18.12 -9.25
CA TRP A 96 -2.61 -16.67 -9.15
C TRP A 96 -2.71 -15.95 -10.49
N SER A 97 -2.86 -16.66 -11.61
CA SER A 97 -2.96 -16.08 -12.95
C SER A 97 -4.10 -15.06 -13.11
N MET A 98 -5.17 -15.25 -12.32
CA MET A 98 -6.34 -14.37 -12.28
C MET A 98 -6.26 -13.32 -11.16
N ALA A 99 -5.07 -13.06 -10.61
CA ALA A 99 -4.89 -12.10 -9.54
C ALA A 99 -4.38 -10.75 -10.06
N ILE A 100 -4.76 -9.70 -9.33
CA ILE A 100 -4.28 -8.33 -9.48
C ILE A 100 -3.46 -7.99 -8.26
N VAL A 101 -2.29 -7.43 -8.48
CA VAL A 101 -1.49 -6.78 -7.44
C VAL A 101 -1.72 -5.28 -7.52
N GLY A 102 -1.96 -4.65 -6.38
CA GLY A 102 -2.18 -3.22 -6.37
C GLY A 102 -1.78 -2.54 -5.07
N TYR A 103 -1.69 -1.23 -5.13
CA TYR A 103 -1.53 -0.37 -3.97
C TYR A 103 -2.16 1.00 -4.22
N VAL A 104 -2.43 1.74 -3.15
CA VAL A 104 -2.98 3.10 -3.23
C VAL A 104 -1.87 4.09 -2.94
N VAL A 105 -1.60 4.98 -3.88
CA VAL A 105 -0.47 5.92 -3.78
C VAL A 105 -0.67 6.87 -2.60
N GLY A 106 0.30 6.88 -1.68
CA GLY A 106 0.28 7.80 -0.52
C GLY A 106 -0.82 7.50 0.52
N LEU A 107 -1.48 6.35 0.45
CA LEU A 107 -2.52 5.96 1.40
C LEU A 107 -2.38 4.47 1.76
N LYS A 108 -2.08 4.18 3.02
CA LYS A 108 -2.19 2.81 3.54
C LYS A 108 -3.65 2.53 3.86
N ILE A 109 -4.29 1.68 3.07
CA ILE A 109 -5.68 1.30 3.22
C ILE A 109 -5.79 -0.03 3.99
N SER A 110 -6.83 -0.17 4.80
CA SER A 110 -7.14 -1.43 5.50
C SER A 110 -8.12 -2.30 4.70
N PHE A 111 -8.26 -3.56 5.10
CA PHE A 111 -9.08 -4.56 4.41
C PHE A 111 -10.53 -4.12 4.15
N PHE A 112 -11.25 -3.68 5.18
CA PHE A 112 -12.68 -3.40 5.05
C PHE A 112 -13.02 -2.27 4.05
N PRO A 113 -12.37 -1.08 4.11
CA PRO A 113 -12.60 -0.04 3.12
C PRO A 113 -12.25 -0.47 1.69
N LEU A 114 -11.16 -1.25 1.52
CA LEU A 114 -10.78 -1.74 0.21
C LEU A 114 -11.76 -2.78 -0.32
N SER A 115 -12.15 -3.74 0.50
CA SER A 115 -13.17 -4.76 0.15
C SER A 115 -14.51 -4.12 -0.24
N SER A 116 -14.97 -3.11 0.53
CA SER A 116 -16.17 -2.35 0.19
C SER A 116 -16.03 -1.61 -1.15
N PHE A 117 -14.85 -1.00 -1.40
CA PHE A 117 -14.56 -0.33 -2.66
C PHE A 117 -14.60 -1.31 -3.84
N ILE A 118 -13.98 -2.48 -3.71
CA ILE A 118 -13.97 -3.52 -4.74
C ILE A 118 -15.42 -3.92 -5.10
N LYS A 119 -16.23 -4.25 -4.11
CA LYS A 119 -17.64 -4.62 -4.32
C LYS A 119 -18.46 -3.54 -5.03
N THR A 120 -18.30 -2.29 -4.61
CA THR A 120 -19.17 -1.18 -5.09
C THR A 120 -18.65 -0.51 -6.35
N ARG A 121 -17.34 -0.42 -6.55
CA ARG A 121 -16.73 0.34 -7.65
C ARG A 121 -16.24 -0.55 -8.79
N TRP A 122 -15.63 -1.70 -8.48
CA TRP A 122 -15.29 -2.68 -9.50
C TRP A 122 -16.51 -3.49 -9.93
N GLY A 123 -17.55 -3.54 -9.08
CA GLY A 123 -18.80 -4.24 -9.40
C GLY A 123 -18.65 -5.76 -9.40
N THR A 124 -17.61 -6.29 -8.77
CA THR A 124 -17.43 -7.73 -8.60
C THR A 124 -17.73 -8.15 -7.18
N SER A 125 -18.50 -9.23 -7.03
CA SER A 125 -18.88 -9.80 -5.73
C SER A 125 -18.05 -11.01 -5.33
N ALA A 126 -17.47 -11.71 -6.31
CA ALA A 126 -16.64 -12.90 -6.11
C ALA A 126 -15.15 -12.51 -6.26
N PHE A 127 -14.45 -12.40 -5.15
CA PHE A 127 -13.02 -12.13 -5.10
C PHE A 127 -12.41 -12.54 -3.77
N ASP A 128 -11.14 -12.88 -3.79
CA ASP A 128 -10.32 -13.06 -2.59
C ASP A 128 -9.33 -11.91 -2.47
N LEU A 129 -9.31 -11.28 -1.30
CA LEU A 129 -8.47 -10.10 -1.03
C LEU A 129 -7.47 -10.39 0.07
N HIS A 130 -6.20 -10.22 -0.23
CA HIS A 130 -5.08 -10.36 0.70
C HIS A 130 -4.34 -9.04 0.84
N MET A 131 -4.16 -8.60 2.09
CA MET A 131 -3.39 -7.39 2.39
C MET A 131 -1.96 -7.76 2.75
N LEU A 132 -0.99 -7.06 2.21
CA LEU A 132 0.42 -7.23 2.51
C LEU A 132 0.92 -6.14 3.48
N GLU A 133 1.96 -6.44 4.26
CA GLU A 133 2.47 -5.53 5.30
C GLU A 133 3.01 -4.22 4.73
N ASN A 134 3.56 -4.25 3.53
CA ASN A 134 4.11 -3.08 2.81
C ASN A 134 3.06 -2.16 2.20
N GLY A 135 1.74 -2.43 2.41
CA GLY A 135 0.63 -1.63 1.89
C GLY A 135 0.16 -2.05 0.50
N PHE A 136 0.78 -3.06 -0.11
CA PHE A 136 0.23 -3.73 -1.27
C PHE A 136 -0.95 -4.62 -0.91
N PHE A 137 -1.75 -4.96 -1.90
CA PHE A 137 -2.77 -5.98 -1.80
C PHE A 137 -2.73 -6.87 -3.03
N VAL A 138 -3.17 -8.12 -2.85
CA VAL A 138 -3.41 -9.07 -3.93
C VAL A 138 -4.90 -9.37 -3.93
N CYS A 139 -5.54 -9.23 -5.08
CA CYS A 139 -6.95 -9.50 -5.27
C CYS A 139 -7.12 -10.53 -6.38
N LYS A 140 -7.53 -11.75 -6.04
CA LYS A 140 -7.87 -12.79 -7.00
C LYS A 140 -9.30 -12.58 -7.47
N LEU A 141 -9.50 -12.54 -8.78
CA LEU A 141 -10.80 -12.48 -9.42
C LEU A 141 -11.13 -13.85 -10.05
N TYR A 142 -12.41 -14.06 -10.35
CA TYR A 142 -12.90 -15.33 -10.91
C TYR A 142 -13.49 -15.19 -12.31
N SER A 143 -13.39 -13.99 -12.90
CA SER A 143 -13.81 -13.69 -14.27
C SER A 143 -12.71 -12.90 -14.98
N GLU A 144 -12.30 -13.36 -16.17
CA GLU A 144 -11.33 -12.64 -17.01
C GLU A 144 -11.88 -11.29 -17.47
N GLU A 145 -13.19 -11.20 -17.70
CA GLU A 145 -13.86 -9.94 -18.06
C GLU A 145 -13.77 -8.90 -16.93
N ASP A 146 -13.97 -9.34 -15.69
CA ASP A 146 -13.81 -8.48 -14.52
C ASP A 146 -12.35 -8.05 -14.36
N LEU A 147 -11.41 -8.97 -14.53
CA LEU A 147 -9.97 -8.71 -14.45
C LEU A 147 -9.54 -7.65 -15.46
N GLN A 148 -9.94 -7.82 -16.72
CA GLN A 148 -9.60 -6.89 -17.77
C GLN A 148 -10.23 -5.52 -17.54
N ARG A 149 -11.52 -5.46 -17.19
CA ARG A 149 -12.22 -4.21 -16.85
C ARG A 149 -11.56 -3.48 -15.69
N VAL A 150 -11.10 -4.20 -14.68
CA VAL A 150 -10.43 -3.61 -13.52
C VAL A 150 -9.05 -3.09 -13.89
N LEU A 151 -8.28 -3.82 -14.69
CA LEU A 151 -6.95 -3.39 -15.14
C LEU A 151 -6.99 -2.18 -16.07
N GLU A 152 -8.00 -2.10 -16.96
CA GLU A 152 -8.18 -0.96 -17.87
C GLU A 152 -8.79 0.27 -17.16
N GLY A 153 -9.41 0.06 -16.02
CA GLY A 153 -10.10 1.11 -15.27
C GLY A 153 -9.12 2.06 -14.56
N PHE A 154 -9.52 3.33 -14.46
CA PHE A 154 -8.82 4.29 -13.60
C PHE A 154 -9.54 4.44 -12.25
N TRP A 155 -8.90 3.98 -11.20
CA TRP A 155 -9.51 3.90 -9.86
C TRP A 155 -8.85 4.84 -8.88
N THR A 156 -9.68 5.47 -8.04
CA THR A 156 -9.20 6.35 -6.96
C THR A 156 -9.98 6.08 -5.67
N ILE A 157 -9.27 6.07 -4.55
CA ILE A 157 -9.87 5.99 -3.22
C ILE A 157 -9.53 7.28 -2.46
N ARG A 158 -10.56 8.03 -2.04
CA ARG A 158 -10.38 9.33 -1.37
C ARG A 158 -9.52 10.31 -2.16
N GLY A 159 -9.56 10.26 -3.49
CA GLY A 159 -8.73 11.10 -4.37
C GLY A 159 -7.33 10.54 -4.66
N HIS A 160 -6.88 9.51 -3.93
CA HIS A 160 -5.61 8.85 -4.15
C HIS A 160 -5.72 7.84 -5.30
N PRO A 161 -4.82 7.85 -6.28
CA PRO A 161 -4.85 6.90 -7.38
C PRO A 161 -4.44 5.50 -6.88
N MET A 162 -5.09 4.50 -7.47
CA MET A 162 -4.78 3.09 -7.28
C MET A 162 -3.96 2.61 -8.47
N ILE A 163 -2.80 2.04 -8.21
CA ILE A 163 -1.95 1.41 -9.22
C ILE A 163 -2.23 -0.08 -9.18
N LEU A 164 -2.57 -0.64 -10.34
CA LEU A 164 -2.95 -2.04 -10.51
C LEU A 164 -2.08 -2.67 -11.58
N ARG A 165 -1.64 -3.90 -11.34
CA ARG A 165 -0.93 -4.73 -12.31
C ARG A 165 -1.47 -6.15 -12.24
N ARG A 166 -1.54 -6.86 -13.37
CA ARG A 166 -1.79 -8.30 -13.37
C ARG A 166 -0.64 -8.98 -12.64
N TRP A 167 -0.95 -9.93 -11.77
CA TRP A 167 0.06 -10.72 -11.11
C TRP A 167 0.85 -11.56 -12.12
N SER A 168 2.13 -11.69 -11.91
CA SER A 168 3.02 -12.60 -12.60
C SER A 168 4.11 -13.08 -11.64
N PRO A 169 4.78 -14.21 -11.90
CA PRO A 169 5.87 -14.69 -11.04
C PRO A 169 6.98 -13.65 -10.80
N ASP A 170 7.21 -12.78 -11.79
CA ASP A 170 8.26 -11.76 -11.75
C ASP A 170 7.81 -10.44 -11.11
N VAL A 171 6.55 -10.34 -10.65
CA VAL A 171 6.04 -9.10 -10.09
C VAL A 171 6.77 -8.75 -8.79
N ARG A 172 7.47 -7.62 -8.77
CA ARG A 172 8.09 -7.09 -7.56
C ARG A 172 7.06 -6.31 -6.76
N LEU A 173 6.93 -6.67 -5.48
CA LEU A 173 6.05 -5.99 -4.53
C LEU A 173 6.81 -4.85 -3.81
N GLU A 174 7.55 -4.10 -4.58
CA GLU A 174 8.29 -2.92 -4.13
C GLU A 174 7.61 -1.67 -4.67
N LEU A 175 7.63 -0.61 -3.88
CA LEU A 175 7.19 0.69 -4.35
C LEU A 175 8.22 1.18 -5.37
N ASP A 176 7.96 0.96 -6.65
CA ASP A 176 8.74 1.57 -7.71
C ASP A 176 8.81 3.08 -7.47
N SER A 177 9.92 3.69 -7.85
CA SER A 177 10.03 5.13 -7.86
C SER A 177 8.98 5.70 -8.83
N LEU A 178 7.87 6.19 -8.28
CA LEU A 178 6.80 6.77 -9.06
C LEU A 178 7.24 8.13 -9.60
N GLN A 179 7.73 8.16 -10.82
CA GLN A 179 8.12 9.39 -11.49
C GLN A 179 6.91 10.18 -12.01
N SER A 180 5.81 9.49 -12.33
CA SER A 180 4.59 10.13 -12.80
C SER A 180 3.37 9.48 -12.17
N ILE A 181 2.38 10.29 -11.82
CA ILE A 181 1.11 9.81 -11.25
C ILE A 181 -0.08 10.55 -11.85
N PRO A 182 -1.22 9.89 -12.05
CA PRO A 182 -2.44 10.54 -12.47
C PRO A 182 -3.09 11.29 -11.29
N LEU A 183 -3.36 12.58 -11.48
CA LEU A 183 -4.03 13.43 -10.49
C LEU A 183 -5.32 14.01 -11.05
N TRP A 184 -6.36 14.02 -10.24
CA TRP A 184 -7.55 14.79 -10.51
C TRP A 184 -7.34 16.25 -10.14
N VAL A 185 -7.46 17.13 -11.14
CA VAL A 185 -7.37 18.57 -11.00
C VAL A 185 -8.73 19.22 -11.25
N SER A 186 -9.02 20.29 -10.55
CA SER A 186 -10.26 21.06 -10.68
C SER A 186 -9.91 22.52 -10.97
N PHE A 187 -10.45 23.05 -12.05
CA PHE A 187 -10.30 24.44 -12.51
C PHE A 187 -11.49 25.24 -12.02
N GLN A 188 -11.26 26.20 -11.13
CA GLN A 188 -12.30 27.03 -10.53
C GLN A 188 -12.36 28.40 -11.22
N GLY A 189 -13.59 28.91 -11.38
CA GLY A 189 -13.78 30.23 -12.01
C GLY A 189 -13.51 30.27 -13.52
N LEU A 190 -13.44 29.10 -14.19
CA LEU A 190 -13.31 29.02 -15.65
C LEU A 190 -14.63 29.44 -16.30
N PRO A 191 -14.65 30.45 -17.20
CA PRO A 191 -15.84 30.84 -17.94
C PRO A 191 -16.45 29.70 -18.74
N LEU A 192 -17.78 29.58 -18.79
CA LEU A 192 -18.49 28.44 -19.38
C LEU A 192 -18.17 28.22 -20.87
N HIS A 193 -17.96 29.29 -21.64
CA HIS A 193 -17.59 29.18 -23.05
C HIS A 193 -16.22 28.51 -23.27
N LEU A 194 -15.37 28.43 -22.23
CA LEU A 194 -14.07 27.75 -22.25
C LEU A 194 -14.12 26.28 -21.79
N TRP A 195 -15.31 25.77 -21.48
CA TRP A 195 -15.47 24.38 -21.02
C TRP A 195 -15.43 23.34 -22.15
N SER A 196 -14.85 23.69 -23.28
CA SER A 196 -14.62 22.72 -24.35
C SER A 196 -13.53 21.72 -23.96
N ARG A 197 -13.67 20.45 -24.39
CA ARG A 197 -12.63 19.43 -24.18
C ARG A 197 -11.26 19.90 -24.64
N ARG A 198 -11.22 20.59 -25.79
CA ARG A 198 -9.96 21.11 -26.37
C ARG A 198 -9.31 22.15 -25.47
N PHE A 199 -10.09 23.07 -24.90
CA PHE A 199 -9.52 24.11 -24.04
C PHE A 199 -9.11 23.58 -22.67
N ILE A 200 -9.93 22.70 -22.07
CA ILE A 200 -9.58 22.02 -20.82
C ILE A 200 -8.30 21.19 -21.01
N ALA A 201 -8.12 20.50 -22.15
CA ALA A 201 -6.88 19.80 -22.44
C ALA A 201 -5.68 20.75 -22.50
N LYS A 202 -5.81 21.95 -23.10
CA LYS A 202 -4.73 22.96 -23.10
C LYS A 202 -4.36 23.41 -21.68
N LEU A 203 -5.35 23.65 -20.81
CA LEU A 203 -5.10 23.95 -19.40
C LEU A 203 -4.40 22.80 -18.67
N CYS A 204 -4.84 21.56 -18.90
CA CYS A 204 -4.19 20.38 -18.34
C CYS A 204 -2.73 20.24 -18.81
N SER A 205 -2.44 20.58 -20.08
CA SER A 205 -1.09 20.52 -20.66
C SER A 205 -0.10 21.48 -20.01
N THR A 206 -0.57 22.46 -19.24
CA THR A 206 0.32 23.31 -18.41
C THR A 206 0.73 22.65 -17.10
N LEU A 207 0.12 21.49 -16.76
CA LEU A 207 0.34 20.76 -15.52
C LEU A 207 0.97 19.38 -15.75
N GLY A 208 0.92 18.89 -16.99
CA GLY A 208 1.37 17.56 -17.39
C GLY A 208 0.57 17.00 -18.57
N GLN A 209 0.55 15.70 -18.75
CA GLN A 209 -0.15 15.05 -19.86
C GLN A 209 -1.64 14.87 -19.54
N PRO A 210 -2.58 15.45 -20.33
CA PRO A 210 -4.00 15.23 -20.16
C PRO A 210 -4.38 13.76 -20.39
N LEU A 211 -5.17 13.17 -19.48
CA LEU A 211 -5.65 11.79 -19.59
C LEU A 211 -7.15 11.74 -19.87
N TYR A 212 -7.95 12.21 -18.93
CA TYR A 212 -9.41 12.09 -18.96
C TYR A 212 -10.10 13.38 -18.51
N ILE A 213 -11.27 13.64 -19.08
CA ILE A 213 -12.19 14.62 -18.56
C ILE A 213 -13.23 13.94 -17.65
N ASP A 214 -13.60 14.58 -16.55
CA ASP A 214 -14.66 14.07 -15.66
C ASP A 214 -16.03 14.04 -16.37
N LYS A 215 -16.80 12.98 -16.15
CA LYS A 215 -18.11 12.77 -16.80
C LYS A 215 -19.06 13.93 -16.56
N THR A 216 -19.13 14.46 -15.33
CA THR A 216 -20.00 15.59 -14.98
C THR A 216 -19.55 16.89 -15.62
N THR A 217 -18.24 17.07 -15.83
CA THR A 217 -17.66 18.20 -16.57
C THR A 217 -17.95 18.07 -18.07
N ALA A 218 -17.76 16.89 -18.63
CA ALA A 218 -18.03 16.63 -20.06
C ALA A 218 -19.52 16.79 -20.40
N ALA A 219 -20.42 16.39 -19.50
CA ALA A 219 -21.87 16.53 -19.64
C ALA A 219 -22.38 17.91 -19.19
N GLN A 220 -21.52 18.76 -18.63
CA GLN A 220 -21.88 20.10 -18.10
C GLN A 220 -23.00 20.07 -17.04
N THR A 221 -23.17 18.93 -16.34
CA THR A 221 -24.19 18.78 -15.28
C THR A 221 -23.79 19.43 -13.95
N ARG A 222 -22.51 19.76 -13.80
CA ARG A 222 -21.95 20.54 -12.68
C ARG A 222 -21.16 21.70 -13.26
N LEU A 223 -21.49 22.94 -12.87
CA LEU A 223 -20.90 24.16 -13.41
C LEU A 223 -20.00 24.91 -12.42
N THR A 224 -19.78 24.38 -11.22
CA THR A 224 -19.01 25.04 -10.16
C THR A 224 -17.50 25.01 -10.44
N PHE A 225 -17.00 23.95 -11.07
CA PHE A 225 -15.62 23.80 -11.50
C PHE A 225 -15.51 22.74 -12.60
N ALA A 226 -14.60 22.94 -13.53
CA ALA A 226 -14.23 21.93 -14.51
C ALA A 226 -13.19 20.98 -13.92
N ARG A 227 -13.33 19.67 -14.13
CA ARG A 227 -12.46 18.64 -13.56
C ARG A 227 -11.90 17.73 -14.63
N ALA A 228 -10.58 17.48 -14.55
CA ALA A 228 -9.90 16.57 -15.47
C ALA A 228 -8.81 15.78 -14.73
N CYS A 229 -8.39 14.65 -15.30
CA CYS A 229 -7.26 13.87 -14.83
C CYS A 229 -6.03 14.16 -15.69
N VAL A 230 -4.91 14.43 -15.03
CA VAL A 230 -3.63 14.79 -15.65
C VAL A 230 -2.56 13.85 -15.10
N LEU A 231 -1.74 13.27 -15.97
CA LEU A 231 -0.53 12.56 -15.58
C LEU A 231 0.54 13.61 -15.30
N VAL A 232 0.92 13.75 -14.05
CA VAL A 232 1.88 14.75 -13.58
C VAL A 232 3.20 14.07 -13.27
N SER A 233 4.31 14.68 -13.71
CA SER A 233 5.64 14.21 -13.42
C SER A 233 6.14 14.72 -12.06
N SER A 234 7.02 13.96 -11.43
CA SER A 234 7.58 14.30 -10.11
C SER A 234 8.61 15.44 -10.15
N ASP A 235 9.12 15.81 -11.32
CA ASP A 235 10.02 16.95 -11.55
C ASP A 235 9.25 18.26 -11.73
N GLU A 236 7.95 18.18 -12.07
CA GLU A 236 7.09 19.35 -12.26
C GLU A 236 6.46 19.82 -10.95
N ASP A 237 6.29 21.13 -10.81
CA ASP A 237 5.57 21.71 -9.68
C ASP A 237 4.06 21.60 -9.85
N LEU A 238 3.34 21.54 -8.73
CA LEU A 238 1.88 21.54 -8.67
C LEU A 238 1.39 22.94 -8.28
N PRO A 239 1.27 23.89 -9.25
CA PRO A 239 0.87 25.26 -8.97
C PRO A 239 -0.61 25.31 -8.55
N ASN A 240 -0.99 26.34 -7.79
CA ASN A 240 -2.39 26.60 -7.45
C ASN A 240 -3.10 27.46 -8.48
N GLU A 241 -2.39 28.00 -9.46
CA GLU A 241 -2.92 28.82 -10.54
C GLU A 241 -2.25 28.45 -11.86
N VAL A 242 -3.03 28.43 -12.94
CA VAL A 242 -2.55 28.31 -14.32
C VAL A 242 -3.01 29.50 -15.12
N PHE A 243 -2.29 29.83 -16.19
CA PHE A 243 -2.53 31.01 -17.00
C PHE A 243 -2.91 30.63 -18.42
N TYR A 244 -3.73 31.48 -19.06
CA TYR A 244 -4.07 31.36 -20.47
C TYR A 244 -4.20 32.77 -21.07
N HIS A 245 -4.02 32.87 -22.38
CA HIS A 245 -4.32 34.12 -23.12
C HIS A 245 -5.75 34.06 -23.64
N ASP A 246 -6.49 35.15 -23.44
CA ASP A 246 -7.79 35.35 -24.09
C ASP A 246 -7.62 35.75 -25.59
N LEU A 247 -8.74 35.96 -26.28
CA LEU A 247 -8.71 36.34 -27.70
C LEU A 247 -8.07 37.70 -27.97
N GLU A 248 -8.03 38.56 -26.97
CA GLU A 248 -7.45 39.90 -27.01
C GLU A 248 -5.95 39.88 -26.64
N GLY A 249 -5.39 38.69 -26.31
CA GLY A 249 -4.00 38.55 -25.90
C GLY A 249 -3.74 38.85 -24.41
N ASN A 250 -4.77 39.15 -23.61
CA ASN A 250 -4.60 39.39 -22.20
C ASN A 250 -4.35 38.08 -21.44
N THR A 251 -3.43 38.10 -20.47
CA THR A 251 -3.17 36.99 -19.61
C THR A 251 -4.23 36.87 -18.52
N ARG A 252 -4.94 35.76 -18.49
CA ARG A 252 -5.95 35.44 -17.49
C ARG A 252 -5.45 34.28 -16.63
N LYS A 253 -5.88 34.23 -15.35
CA LYS A 253 -5.54 33.17 -14.42
C LYS A 253 -6.74 32.33 -14.06
N VAL A 254 -6.52 31.05 -13.84
CA VAL A 254 -7.51 30.09 -13.35
C VAL A 254 -6.96 29.43 -12.11
N HIS A 255 -7.76 29.38 -11.06
CA HIS A 255 -7.36 28.68 -9.82
C HIS A 255 -7.46 27.16 -10.01
N VAL A 256 -6.41 26.44 -9.58
CA VAL A 256 -6.30 24.99 -9.66
C VAL A 256 -6.30 24.39 -8.27
N SER A 257 -7.15 23.41 -8.04
CA SER A 257 -7.15 22.60 -6.84
C SER A 257 -6.98 21.12 -7.20
N TYR A 258 -6.26 20.38 -6.36
CA TYR A 258 -5.97 18.96 -6.54
C TYR A 258 -6.79 18.17 -5.55
N SER A 259 -7.37 17.03 -5.98
CA SER A 259 -8.10 16.14 -5.06
C SER A 259 -7.21 15.64 -3.92
N TRP A 260 -5.94 15.51 -4.21
CA TRP A 260 -4.87 15.15 -3.28
C TRP A 260 -3.54 15.66 -3.84
N LYS A 261 -2.65 16.16 -2.97
CA LYS A 261 -1.28 16.52 -3.34
C LYS A 261 -0.32 15.46 -2.84
N PRO A 262 0.39 14.76 -3.74
CA PRO A 262 1.35 13.73 -3.36
C PRO A 262 2.56 14.34 -2.64
N GLN A 263 3.10 13.58 -1.68
CA GLN A 263 4.43 13.88 -1.16
C GLN A 263 5.46 13.56 -2.23
N ARG A 264 6.36 14.49 -2.47
CA ARG A 264 7.43 14.40 -3.45
C ARG A 264 8.78 14.48 -2.76
N CYS A 265 9.64 13.53 -3.06
CA CYS A 265 11.05 13.57 -2.65
C CYS A 265 11.87 14.39 -3.64
N LYS A 266 12.49 15.47 -3.18
CA LYS A 266 13.37 16.31 -4.00
C LYS A 266 14.70 15.65 -4.33
N SER A 267 15.13 14.64 -3.54
CA SER A 267 16.42 14.00 -3.70
C SER A 267 16.42 12.93 -4.80
N CYS A 268 15.34 12.16 -4.95
CA CYS A 268 15.23 11.10 -5.96
C CYS A 268 14.16 11.40 -7.03
N LEU A 269 13.53 12.59 -6.98
CA LEU A 269 12.47 13.02 -7.90
C LEU A 269 11.38 11.95 -8.06
N SER A 270 10.83 11.50 -6.92
CA SER A 270 9.84 10.42 -6.89
C SER A 270 8.70 10.77 -5.94
N PHE A 271 7.50 10.32 -6.28
CA PHE A 271 6.34 10.43 -5.41
C PHE A 271 6.30 9.27 -4.39
N GLY A 272 5.54 9.44 -3.29
CA GLY A 272 5.25 8.38 -2.31
C GLY A 272 5.99 8.51 -0.98
N HIS A 273 7.04 9.33 -0.90
CA HIS A 273 7.75 9.58 0.35
C HIS A 273 8.27 11.02 0.45
N ALA A 274 8.52 11.48 1.68
CA ALA A 274 9.13 12.76 1.96
C ALA A 274 10.67 12.68 1.86
N ASN A 275 11.34 13.83 1.75
CA ASN A 275 12.80 13.91 1.64
C ASN A 275 13.56 13.16 2.74
N GLY A 276 13.06 13.17 4.00
CA GLY A 276 13.70 12.47 5.13
C GLY A 276 13.54 10.96 5.14
N ALA A 277 12.65 10.41 4.29
CA ALA A 277 12.37 8.98 4.17
C ALA A 277 12.93 8.37 2.88
N CYS A 278 13.80 9.09 2.16
CA CYS A 278 14.38 8.63 0.91
C CYS A 278 15.38 7.49 1.16
N GLN A 279 15.10 6.31 0.60
CA GLN A 279 16.01 5.16 0.69
C GLN A 279 17.17 5.23 -0.31
N GLN A 280 17.06 6.08 -1.34
CA GLN A 280 18.09 6.29 -2.36
C GLN A 280 19.15 7.32 -1.94
N THR A 281 18.93 8.10 -0.88
CA THR A 281 19.98 8.92 -0.29
C THR A 281 20.92 8.02 0.50
N PRO A 282 22.23 8.08 0.30
CA PRO A 282 23.18 7.36 1.15
C PRO A 282 22.91 7.79 2.59
N LYS A 283 22.56 6.82 3.46
CA LYS A 283 22.42 7.08 4.90
C LYS A 283 23.70 7.76 5.35
N PRO A 284 23.65 8.89 6.05
CA PRO A 284 24.87 9.50 6.56
C PRO A 284 25.61 8.45 7.36
N ILE A 285 26.85 8.16 6.96
CA ILE A 285 27.72 7.20 7.64
C ILE A 285 27.77 7.67 9.08
N ASN A 286 27.19 6.89 9.99
CA ASN A 286 27.26 7.16 11.42
C ASN A 286 28.72 7.43 11.74
N LYS A 287 28.99 8.60 12.30
CA LYS A 287 30.33 9.04 12.69
C LYS A 287 31.04 7.88 13.35
N ILE A 288 32.07 7.36 12.68
CA ILE A 288 32.95 6.36 13.23
C ILE A 288 33.47 6.95 14.54
N TYR A 289 33.20 6.26 15.65
CA TYR A 289 33.75 6.59 16.96
C TYR A 289 35.28 6.70 16.81
N ARG A 290 35.80 7.91 16.81
CA ARG A 290 37.23 8.15 16.97
C ARG A 290 37.50 8.03 18.45
N PRO A 291 38.31 7.05 18.91
CA PRO A 291 38.74 7.02 20.29
C PRO A 291 39.40 8.36 20.64
N ARG A 292 38.98 8.92 21.76
CA ARG A 292 39.53 10.15 22.32
C ARG A 292 41.02 9.89 22.52
N GLN A 293 41.91 10.55 21.76
CA GLN A 293 43.33 10.49 22.02
C GLN A 293 43.57 11.00 23.44
N MET A 294 44.17 10.15 24.28
CA MET A 294 44.64 10.55 25.59
C MET A 294 45.68 11.66 25.44
N PRO A 295 45.71 12.67 26.33
CA PRO A 295 46.72 13.70 26.26
C PRO A 295 48.11 13.06 26.40
N GLN A 296 48.99 13.25 25.42
CA GLN A 296 50.37 12.90 25.54
C GLN A 296 50.97 13.79 26.63
N GLN A 297 51.57 13.17 27.63
CA GLN A 297 52.40 13.83 28.62
C GLN A 297 53.54 14.55 27.89
N GLN A 298 53.66 15.85 28.21
CA GLN A 298 54.72 16.69 27.71
C GLN A 298 56.07 16.13 28.23
N GLY A 299 56.79 15.51 27.36
CA GLY A 299 58.22 15.18 27.59
C GLY A 299 59.08 16.43 27.39
N GLU A 300 60.12 16.49 28.16
CA GLU A 300 61.16 17.53 28.33
C GLU A 300 61.63 18.20 27.03
N PRO A 301 62.07 19.47 27.06
CA PRO A 301 62.54 20.19 25.88
C PRO A 301 63.90 19.66 25.42
N PRO A 302 64.17 19.49 24.11
CA PRO A 302 65.44 19.08 23.60
C PRO A 302 66.47 20.24 23.67
N LEU A 303 67.66 19.88 24.06
CA LEU A 303 68.86 20.70 24.09
C LEU A 303 69.13 21.41 22.73
N MET A 304 69.49 22.70 22.80
CA MET A 304 69.95 23.51 21.66
C MET A 304 71.14 22.90 21.00
N VAL A 305 71.05 22.59 19.72
CA VAL A 305 72.19 22.36 18.82
C VAL A 305 72.40 23.63 18.02
N VAL A 306 73.56 24.22 18.18
CA VAL A 306 74.05 25.41 17.49
C VAL A 306 74.39 25.03 16.07
N GLU A 307 73.76 25.58 15.05
CA GLU A 307 74.09 25.43 13.65
C GLU A 307 75.24 26.42 13.25
N PRO A 308 76.20 26.02 12.37
CA PRO A 308 77.15 26.95 11.84
C PRO A 308 76.62 27.77 10.66
N VAL A 309 76.90 29.05 10.71
CA VAL A 309 76.62 30.06 9.68
C VAL A 309 77.34 29.71 8.35
N VAL A 310 76.57 29.51 7.27
CA VAL A 310 77.09 29.45 5.91
C VAL A 310 76.74 30.73 5.17
N THR A 311 77.77 31.44 4.73
CA THR A 311 77.69 32.70 4.00
C THR A 311 77.20 32.48 2.57
N GLN A 312 76.23 33.26 2.18
CA GLN A 312 75.67 33.32 0.82
C GLN A 312 76.53 34.27 -0.01
N THR A 313 77.09 33.81 -1.12
CA THR A 313 77.57 34.62 -2.21
C THR A 313 76.53 34.70 -3.30
N SER A 314 76.16 35.92 -3.61
CA SER A 314 75.28 36.33 -4.71
C SER A 314 75.98 36.23 -6.05
N GLU A 315 75.45 35.55 -7.03
CA GLU A 315 75.81 35.82 -8.45
C GLU A 315 74.47 36.15 -9.20
N HIS A 316 74.58 37.37 -9.71
CA HIS A 316 73.63 38.03 -10.60
C HIS A 316 73.99 37.53 -12.03
N PHE A 317 72.95 37.09 -12.76
CA PHE A 317 73.09 36.95 -14.21
C PHE A 317 71.86 37.49 -14.90
N ASP A 318 72.03 38.67 -15.54
CA ASP A 318 71.21 39.23 -16.57
C ASP A 318 71.35 38.41 -17.86
N SER A 319 70.20 38.35 -18.65
CA SER A 319 70.13 38.53 -20.11
C SER A 319 68.81 38.01 -20.64
N GLN A 320 67.94 38.86 -21.06
CA GLN A 320 67.61 39.27 -22.43
C GLN A 320 67.61 38.14 -23.48
N GLY A 321 66.42 38.00 -24.13
CA GLY A 321 66.13 37.17 -25.29
C GLY A 321 64.68 36.89 -25.49
#